data_7e6ad2ee68dda0be447d6e8533929e83
#
_entry.id   7e6ad2ee68dda0be447d6e8533929e83
#
_cell.length_a   1.000
_cell.length_b   1.000
_cell.length_c   1.000
_cell.angle_alpha   90.00
_cell.angle_beta   90.00
_cell.angle_gamma   90.00
#
_symmetry.space_group_name_H-M   'P 1'
#
loop_
_entity.id
_entity.type
_entity.pdbx_description
1 polymer ?
#
loop_
_entity_poly.entity_id
_entity_poly.type
_entity_poly.pdbx_seq_one_letter_code
_entity_poly.pdbx_strand_id
1 'polypeptide(L)'
;MLATGAFDEHVLARLLDFFSDRTAWQRTLWSSGTVLSLNELLEASDQVAAGVVGQAAMAHYAHCIEIAALRDFGVGDEKRRKLLGSLLRTDDRNKTLAANGLQYKSIAHLIPEIASEYLKRWSDTLTASPQSAKPERAARSIAAHLLDCGFHPQFLHKWWTYKAKYEPGTKTLAELLREADALASAPPRAYEALLVFEQAPPVDSSKPQPAQWLNNKQVSEWLRKNGFSVAGLRQKGGFLLSGAARDNDSVVETAAETASRLISRINLGSTHYNRLAVLPQVWIRGEMDSLPLPRRRRRVEVHSLQRENQLYDLRDFSVVDAAMELVEPLDEQPPSAAVAGGWAAIEALLTGPGDRDQRILAGDRMAALVACSFPRAELTTLSYELEKQGGPLGDELKACATNKDRCEVLVREIGRGTPLIFPRGSDQAALNRLTTLLNNPDRVLKEIEARITESFRRLYRNRNIVLHGGKTDAVGLRACLRIAAPLVGAGLDRIAHAAYTEGLSPLELAARARIRLDSLDSAAAVRPIELLS
;
A
#
# COMPACT_ATOMS: atom_id res chain seq x y z
N MET A 1 26.97 -7.28 8.54
CA MET A 1 25.91 -7.96 9.31
C MET A 1 25.55 -7.07 10.49
N LEU A 2 24.27 -6.91 10.82
CA LEU A 2 23.87 -6.21 12.02
C LEU A 2 24.37 -7.01 13.25
N ALA A 3 24.80 -6.32 14.31
CA ALA A 3 25.04 -6.95 15.64
C ALA A 3 23.67 -7.18 16.29
N THR A 4 22.95 -8.24 15.85
CA THR A 4 21.50 -8.23 16.03
C THR A 4 21.00 -9.54 16.56
N GLY A 5 20.02 -9.44 17.46
CA GLY A 5 19.17 -10.56 17.85
C GLY A 5 18.05 -10.82 16.83
N ALA A 6 17.37 -11.95 16.99
CA ALA A 6 16.26 -12.36 16.12
C ALA A 6 15.15 -11.30 15.92
N PHE A 7 14.98 -10.39 16.88
CA PHE A 7 14.05 -9.26 16.80
C PHE A 7 14.44 -8.28 15.69
N ASP A 8 15.69 -7.81 15.71
CA ASP A 8 16.19 -6.80 14.75
C ASP A 8 16.20 -7.36 13.34
N GLU A 9 16.63 -8.63 13.18
CA GLU A 9 16.62 -9.32 11.88
C GLU A 9 15.21 -9.41 11.30
N HIS A 10 14.22 -9.76 12.14
CA HIS A 10 12.83 -9.81 11.73
C HIS A 10 12.32 -8.43 11.31
N VAL A 11 12.58 -7.39 12.11
CA VAL A 11 12.14 -6.02 11.78
C VAL A 11 12.75 -5.56 10.48
N LEU A 12 14.07 -5.74 10.30
CA LEU A 12 14.76 -5.35 9.07
C LEU A 12 14.21 -6.10 7.85
N ALA A 13 14.03 -7.40 7.96
CA ALA A 13 13.48 -8.21 6.89
C ALA A 13 12.09 -7.71 6.45
N ARG A 14 11.23 -7.35 7.42
CA ARG A 14 9.91 -6.81 7.15
C ARG A 14 9.94 -5.39 6.57
N LEU A 15 10.88 -4.54 7.00
CA LEU A 15 11.07 -3.22 6.38
C LEU A 15 11.42 -3.35 4.89
N LEU A 16 12.34 -4.27 4.56
CA LEU A 16 12.71 -4.53 3.17
C LEU A 16 11.54 -5.09 2.34
N ASP A 17 10.69 -5.95 2.92
CA ASP A 17 9.44 -6.37 2.29
C ASP A 17 8.51 -5.19 2.00
N PHE A 18 8.27 -4.33 2.99
CA PHE A 18 7.35 -3.19 2.87
C PHE A 18 7.80 -2.14 1.85
N PHE A 19 9.10 -2.03 1.62
CA PHE A 19 9.68 -1.10 0.65
C PHE A 19 9.95 -1.71 -0.72
N SER A 20 9.80 -3.04 -0.88
CA SER A 20 10.01 -3.71 -2.15
C SER A 20 8.79 -3.59 -3.06
N ASP A 21 9.05 -3.34 -4.35
CA ASP A 21 8.05 -3.38 -5.41
C ASP A 21 7.69 -4.79 -5.90
N ARG A 22 8.43 -5.81 -5.43
CA ARG A 22 8.28 -7.23 -5.84
C ARG A 22 7.66 -8.11 -4.77
N THR A 23 7.34 -7.54 -3.63
CA THR A 23 6.77 -8.29 -2.50
C THR A 23 5.35 -8.72 -2.80
N ALA A 24 5.02 -9.99 -2.56
CA ALA A 24 3.66 -10.51 -2.73
C ALA A 24 2.66 -9.76 -1.80
N TRP A 25 1.40 -9.66 -2.23
CA TRP A 25 0.36 -8.86 -1.56
C TRP A 25 0.24 -9.14 -0.06
N GLN A 26 0.36 -10.40 0.37
CA GLN A 26 0.26 -10.80 1.78
C GLN A 26 1.42 -10.30 2.65
N ARG A 27 2.48 -9.80 2.04
CA ARG A 27 3.66 -9.24 2.71
C ARG A 27 3.77 -7.73 2.60
N THR A 28 2.88 -7.08 1.86
CA THR A 28 2.86 -5.61 1.73
C THR A 28 2.40 -4.93 3.02
N LEU A 29 2.59 -3.63 3.10
CA LEU A 29 2.14 -2.82 4.23
C LEU A 29 0.65 -2.48 4.08
N TRP A 30 -0.19 -2.91 5.04
CA TRP A 30 -1.65 -2.69 5.03
C TRP A 30 -2.13 -1.57 5.94
N SER A 31 -1.23 -0.79 6.50
CA SER A 31 -1.57 0.30 7.43
C SER A 31 -0.83 1.59 7.09
N SER A 32 -1.42 2.71 7.46
CA SER A 32 -0.75 4.01 7.53
C SER A 32 -0.12 4.23 8.89
N GLY A 33 0.78 5.21 8.97
CA GLY A 33 1.38 5.66 10.21
C GLY A 33 0.40 6.45 11.06
N THR A 34 0.66 6.50 12.37
CA THR A 34 -0.20 7.21 13.33
C THR A 34 -0.32 8.70 13.00
N VAL A 35 0.77 9.36 12.60
CA VAL A 35 0.77 10.79 12.25
C VAL A 35 -0.14 11.08 11.06
N LEU A 36 -0.03 10.30 9.98
CA LEU A 36 -0.90 10.46 8.82
C LEU A 36 -2.36 10.16 9.18
N SER A 37 -2.61 9.11 9.95
CA SER A 37 -3.96 8.73 10.37
C SER A 37 -4.64 9.82 11.20
N LEU A 38 -3.91 10.54 12.04
CA LEU A 38 -4.43 11.69 12.78
C LEU A 38 -4.79 12.85 11.85
N ASN A 39 -3.94 13.16 10.88
CA ASN A 39 -4.24 14.19 9.87
C ASN A 39 -5.49 13.83 9.05
N GLU A 40 -5.63 12.57 8.63
CA GLU A 40 -6.82 12.08 7.94
C GLU A 40 -8.08 12.13 8.82
N LEU A 41 -7.95 11.91 10.14
CA LEU A 41 -9.06 12.03 11.06
C LEU A 41 -9.56 13.46 11.15
N LEU A 42 -8.65 14.45 11.20
CA LEU A 42 -9.02 15.86 11.17
C LEU A 42 -9.71 16.21 9.85
N GLU A 43 -9.17 15.78 8.71
CA GLU A 43 -9.82 15.97 7.41
C GLU A 43 -11.20 15.29 7.36
N ALA A 44 -11.33 14.06 7.86
CA ALA A 44 -12.61 13.36 7.93
C ALA A 44 -13.63 14.09 8.82
N SER A 45 -13.17 14.72 9.91
CA SER A 45 -14.02 15.57 10.77
C SER A 45 -14.62 16.75 10.00
N ASP A 46 -13.79 17.45 9.21
CA ASP A 46 -14.26 18.54 8.34
C ASP A 46 -15.26 18.03 7.29
N GLN A 47 -15.03 16.83 6.75
CA GLN A 47 -15.92 16.22 5.76
C GLN A 47 -17.24 15.67 6.37
N VAL A 48 -17.24 15.31 7.65
CA VAL A 48 -18.49 15.01 8.38
C VAL A 48 -19.32 16.27 8.54
N ALA A 49 -18.70 17.39 8.91
CA ALA A 49 -19.40 18.69 9.01
C ALA A 49 -19.97 19.14 7.65
N ALA A 50 -19.33 18.78 6.54
CA ALA A 50 -19.82 19.03 5.18
C ALA A 50 -20.85 18.00 4.68
N GLY A 51 -21.20 16.97 5.46
CA GLY A 51 -22.14 15.91 5.07
C GLY A 51 -21.62 14.89 4.06
N VAL A 52 -20.31 14.86 3.79
CA VAL A 52 -19.66 13.99 2.81
C VAL A 52 -19.30 12.62 3.41
N VAL A 53 -18.89 12.59 4.68
CA VAL A 53 -18.53 11.38 5.42
C VAL A 53 -19.55 11.14 6.54
N GLY A 54 -19.97 9.89 6.71
CA GLY A 54 -20.91 9.53 7.78
C GLY A 54 -20.24 9.51 9.16
N GLN A 55 -20.98 9.95 10.20
CA GLN A 55 -20.48 9.98 11.59
C GLN A 55 -20.01 8.62 12.08
N ALA A 56 -20.75 7.55 11.82
CA ALA A 56 -20.39 6.19 12.24
C ALA A 56 -19.06 5.73 11.63
N ALA A 57 -18.79 6.06 10.36
CA ALA A 57 -17.53 5.74 9.70
C ALA A 57 -16.35 6.46 10.35
N MET A 58 -16.55 7.72 10.74
CA MET A 58 -15.52 8.49 11.44
C MET A 58 -15.27 7.98 12.86
N ALA A 59 -16.33 7.66 13.63
CA ALA A 59 -16.20 7.10 14.97
C ALA A 59 -15.44 5.77 14.96
N HIS A 60 -15.74 4.89 14.00
CA HIS A 60 -14.98 3.66 13.78
C HIS A 60 -13.50 3.96 13.49
N TYR A 61 -13.22 4.95 12.63
CA TYR A 61 -11.84 5.30 12.29
C TYR A 61 -11.07 5.85 13.50
N ALA A 62 -11.68 6.74 14.28
CA ALA A 62 -11.08 7.25 15.53
C ALA A 62 -10.73 6.10 16.49
N HIS A 63 -11.62 5.11 16.64
CA HIS A 63 -11.36 3.93 17.46
C HIS A 63 -10.20 3.07 16.93
N CYS A 64 -10.09 2.88 15.62
CA CYS A 64 -8.94 2.18 15.01
C CYS A 64 -7.62 2.90 15.31
N ILE A 65 -7.61 4.25 15.21
CA ILE A 65 -6.43 5.06 15.55
C ILE A 65 -6.11 4.97 17.05
N GLU A 66 -7.11 5.00 17.93
CA GLU A 66 -6.93 4.83 19.38
C GLU A 66 -6.17 3.54 19.69
N ILE A 67 -6.66 2.41 19.17
CA ILE A 67 -6.03 1.09 19.38
C ILE A 67 -4.59 1.06 18.85
N ALA A 68 -4.34 1.67 17.70
CA ALA A 68 -3.00 1.72 17.10
C ALA A 68 -2.07 2.60 17.93
N ALA A 69 -2.49 3.81 18.29
CA ALA A 69 -1.70 4.81 19.02
C ALA A 69 -1.29 4.35 20.42
N LEU A 70 -2.18 3.65 21.13
CA LEU A 70 -1.87 3.09 22.45
C LEU A 70 -0.69 2.11 22.44
N ARG A 71 -0.39 1.53 21.28
CA ARG A 71 0.65 0.51 21.08
C ARG A 71 1.82 0.99 20.25
N ASP A 72 1.82 2.26 19.86
CA ASP A 72 2.84 2.87 19.01
C ASP A 72 3.81 3.71 19.84
N PHE A 73 5.03 3.20 20.01
CA PHE A 73 6.06 3.87 20.82
C PHE A 73 6.56 5.17 20.16
N GLY A 74 6.40 5.33 18.87
CA GLY A 74 6.68 6.59 18.16
C GLY A 74 5.81 7.76 18.63
N VAL A 75 4.61 7.50 19.15
CA VAL A 75 3.74 8.52 19.74
C VAL A 75 4.36 9.14 21.00
N GLY A 76 5.05 8.34 21.81
CA GLY A 76 5.71 8.79 23.01
C GLY A 76 5.59 7.80 24.17
N ASP A 77 5.78 8.31 25.38
CA ASP A 77 5.63 7.55 26.63
C ASP A 77 4.17 7.09 26.85
N GLU A 78 3.96 6.28 27.88
CA GLU A 78 2.64 5.75 28.19
C GLU A 78 1.61 6.87 28.50
N LYS A 79 2.05 7.95 29.15
CA LYS A 79 1.17 9.08 29.50
C LYS A 79 0.69 9.78 28.24
N ARG A 80 1.58 10.07 27.29
CA ARG A 80 1.21 10.70 26.00
C ARG A 80 0.31 9.79 25.17
N ARG A 81 0.58 8.48 25.11
CA ARG A 81 -0.28 7.52 24.41
C ARG A 81 -1.68 7.44 25.01
N LYS A 82 -1.79 7.42 26.35
CA LYS A 82 -3.09 7.45 27.06
C LYS A 82 -3.83 8.77 26.86
N LEU A 83 -3.12 9.91 26.87
CA LEU A 83 -3.69 11.22 26.56
C LEU A 83 -4.29 11.24 25.15
N LEU A 84 -3.52 10.82 24.15
CA LEU A 84 -4.03 10.74 22.77
C LEU A 84 -5.23 9.79 22.69
N GLY A 85 -5.17 8.62 23.32
CA GLY A 85 -6.29 7.69 23.39
C GLY A 85 -7.55 8.30 23.99
N SER A 86 -7.43 9.10 25.05
CA SER A 86 -8.58 9.80 25.65
C SER A 86 -9.17 10.87 24.74
N LEU A 87 -8.36 11.57 23.94
CA LEU A 87 -8.82 12.54 22.95
C LEU A 87 -9.53 11.89 21.75
N LEU A 88 -9.16 10.67 21.41
CA LEU A 88 -9.77 9.89 20.31
C LEU A 88 -11.04 9.18 20.74
N ARG A 89 -11.21 8.91 22.04
CA ARG A 89 -12.38 8.23 22.59
C ARG A 89 -13.57 9.18 22.64
N THR A 90 -14.68 8.72 22.09
CA THR A 90 -15.97 9.39 22.22
C THR A 90 -16.81 8.63 23.24
N ASP A 91 -17.35 9.31 24.26
CA ASP A 91 -18.18 8.69 25.32
C ASP A 91 -19.50 8.13 24.78
N ASP A 92 -19.90 8.60 23.63
CA ASP A 92 -21.07 8.13 22.89
C ASP A 92 -20.62 7.65 21.50
N ARG A 93 -20.97 6.42 21.14
CA ARG A 93 -20.65 5.83 19.82
C ARG A 93 -21.20 6.65 18.64
N ASN A 94 -22.12 7.56 18.89
CA ASN A 94 -22.69 8.48 17.92
C ASN A 94 -22.07 9.89 17.97
N LYS A 95 -21.24 10.21 18.96
CA LYS A 95 -20.51 11.47 19.00
C LYS A 95 -19.20 11.34 18.26
N THR A 96 -19.03 12.18 17.26
CA THR A 96 -17.80 12.28 16.48
C THR A 96 -16.98 13.48 16.94
N LEU A 97 -15.71 13.45 16.62
CA LEU A 97 -14.81 14.59 16.76
C LEU A 97 -15.41 15.79 15.99
N ALA A 98 -15.84 16.82 16.69
CA ALA A 98 -16.42 18.00 16.05
C ALA A 98 -15.33 18.82 15.36
N ALA A 99 -15.54 19.18 14.10
CA ALA A 99 -14.63 20.03 13.34
C ALA A 99 -14.39 21.35 14.11
N ASN A 100 -13.11 21.73 14.24
CA ASN A 100 -12.69 22.90 15.02
C ASN A 100 -13.03 22.91 16.51
N GLY A 101 -13.56 21.81 17.06
CA GLY A 101 -13.81 21.65 18.49
C GLY A 101 -12.53 21.52 19.32
N LEU A 102 -12.67 21.50 20.65
CA LEU A 102 -11.52 21.46 21.56
C LEU A 102 -10.66 20.20 21.33
N GLN A 103 -11.27 19.03 21.22
CA GLN A 103 -10.54 17.77 20.94
C GLN A 103 -9.82 17.81 19.59
N TYR A 104 -10.49 18.30 18.54
CA TYR A 104 -9.89 18.52 17.22
C TYR A 104 -8.61 19.37 17.31
N LYS A 105 -8.69 20.53 17.97
CA LYS A 105 -7.56 21.44 18.15
C LYS A 105 -6.45 20.83 19.01
N SER A 106 -6.82 20.06 20.03
CA SER A 106 -5.84 19.34 20.87
C SER A 106 -5.07 18.29 20.06
N ILE A 107 -5.77 17.50 19.22
CA ILE A 107 -5.13 16.53 18.34
C ILE A 107 -4.23 17.25 17.31
N ALA A 108 -4.73 18.33 16.68
CA ALA A 108 -3.97 19.12 15.72
C ALA A 108 -2.67 19.68 16.34
N HIS A 109 -2.72 20.09 17.61
CA HIS A 109 -1.52 20.56 18.33
C HIS A 109 -0.53 19.43 18.64
N LEU A 110 -1.01 18.22 18.94
CA LEU A 110 -0.14 17.07 19.23
C LEU A 110 0.53 16.46 17.99
N ILE A 111 -0.04 16.61 16.80
CA ILE A 111 0.50 15.99 15.58
C ILE A 111 1.96 16.37 15.30
N PRO A 112 2.37 17.65 15.27
CA PRO A 112 3.77 18.01 15.04
C PRO A 112 4.69 17.52 16.15
N GLU A 113 4.25 17.48 17.41
CA GLU A 113 5.03 16.94 18.52
C GLU A 113 5.24 15.41 18.38
N ILE A 114 4.20 14.68 17.91
CA ILE A 114 4.30 13.24 17.64
C ILE A 114 5.21 13.00 16.43
N ALA A 115 5.10 13.79 15.39
CA ALA A 115 5.91 13.65 14.18
C ALA A 115 7.40 13.90 14.45
N SER A 116 7.72 14.90 15.28
CA SER A 116 9.09 15.18 15.71
C SER A 116 9.66 14.00 16.50
N GLU A 117 10.89 13.60 16.20
CA GLU A 117 11.63 12.53 16.88
C GLU A 117 10.88 11.16 16.96
N TYR A 118 9.99 10.89 16.02
CA TYR A 118 9.15 9.68 16.05
C TYR A 118 9.97 8.40 16.05
N LEU A 119 10.95 8.27 15.16
CA LEU A 119 11.80 7.09 15.06
C LEU A 119 12.85 7.04 16.17
N LYS A 120 13.29 8.20 16.66
CA LYS A 120 14.18 8.27 17.84
C LYS A 120 13.50 7.68 19.08
N ARG A 121 12.20 7.97 19.31
CA ARG A 121 11.46 7.35 20.42
C ARG A 121 11.33 5.83 20.26
N TRP A 122 11.15 5.34 19.05
CA TRP A 122 11.24 3.90 18.77
C TRP A 122 12.63 3.35 19.11
N SER A 123 13.71 4.03 18.68
CA SER A 123 15.08 3.66 19.01
C SER A 123 15.32 3.59 20.51
N ASP A 124 14.93 4.62 21.24
CA ASP A 124 15.13 4.71 22.71
C ASP A 124 14.35 3.59 23.43
N THR A 125 13.13 3.29 23.00
CA THR A 125 12.34 2.18 23.55
C THR A 125 13.00 0.82 23.30
N LEU A 126 13.49 0.56 22.09
CA LEU A 126 14.15 -0.70 21.75
C LEU A 126 15.49 -0.86 22.47
N THR A 127 16.21 0.25 22.73
CA THR A 127 17.44 0.24 23.52
C THR A 127 17.16 -0.09 24.98
N ALA A 128 16.12 0.51 25.58
CA ALA A 128 15.77 0.32 26.99
C ALA A 128 15.11 -1.04 27.27
N SER A 129 14.29 -1.54 26.35
CA SER A 129 13.51 -2.76 26.52
C SER A 129 13.19 -3.43 25.18
N PRO A 130 14.11 -4.19 24.58
CA PRO A 130 13.93 -4.80 23.27
C PRO A 130 12.69 -5.70 23.16
N GLN A 131 12.27 -6.31 24.28
CA GLN A 131 11.13 -7.23 24.32
C GLN A 131 9.77 -6.54 24.49
N SER A 132 9.73 -5.22 24.67
CA SER A 132 8.48 -4.47 24.90
C SER A 132 7.59 -4.39 23.66
N ALA A 133 8.16 -4.53 22.46
CA ALA A 133 7.48 -4.44 21.19
C ALA A 133 7.42 -5.80 20.47
N LYS A 134 6.33 -6.04 19.76
CA LYS A 134 6.28 -7.14 18.78
C LYS A 134 6.99 -6.71 17.48
N PRO A 135 7.89 -7.53 16.89
CA PRO A 135 8.68 -7.13 15.73
C PRO A 135 7.83 -6.71 14.52
N GLU A 136 6.74 -7.42 14.23
CA GLU A 136 5.80 -7.05 13.17
C GLU A 136 5.14 -5.66 13.37
N ARG A 137 4.89 -5.28 14.62
CA ARG A 137 4.34 -3.95 14.92
C ARG A 137 5.38 -2.87 14.74
N ALA A 138 6.59 -3.08 15.26
CA ALA A 138 7.70 -2.15 15.08
C ALA A 138 7.95 -1.90 13.57
N ALA A 139 8.10 -2.97 12.79
CA ALA A 139 8.32 -2.86 11.36
C ALA A 139 7.20 -2.07 10.65
N ARG A 140 5.92 -2.34 10.97
CA ARG A 140 4.79 -1.61 10.36
C ARG A 140 4.78 -0.12 10.74
N SER A 141 4.95 0.20 12.01
CA SER A 141 4.94 1.60 12.47
C SER A 141 6.08 2.40 11.84
N ILE A 142 7.29 1.83 11.80
CA ILE A 142 8.48 2.44 11.20
C ILE A 142 8.29 2.64 9.69
N ALA A 143 7.90 1.60 8.98
CA ALA A 143 7.72 1.68 7.53
C ALA A 143 6.61 2.66 7.15
N ALA A 144 5.47 2.60 7.83
CA ALA A 144 4.36 3.50 7.58
C ALA A 144 4.78 4.96 7.79
N HIS A 145 5.44 5.27 8.89
CA HIS A 145 5.91 6.63 9.17
C HIS A 145 6.84 7.17 8.08
N LEU A 146 7.85 6.39 7.66
CA LEU A 146 8.79 6.80 6.62
C LEU A 146 8.11 7.04 5.26
N LEU A 147 7.22 6.13 4.85
CA LEU A 147 6.46 6.29 3.61
C LEU A 147 5.51 7.49 3.67
N ASP A 148 4.90 7.73 4.82
CA ASP A 148 3.97 8.84 5.04
C ASP A 148 4.70 10.19 5.19
N CYS A 149 6.00 10.19 5.51
CA CYS A 149 6.88 11.37 5.39
C CYS A 149 7.17 11.76 3.93
N GLY A 150 6.76 10.96 2.95
CA GLY A 150 6.88 11.25 1.53
C GLY A 150 8.11 10.66 0.85
N PHE A 151 8.78 9.69 1.47
CA PHE A 151 9.84 8.92 0.83
C PHE A 151 9.26 7.86 -0.11
N HIS A 152 9.92 7.68 -1.26
CA HIS A 152 9.57 6.63 -2.20
C HIS A 152 10.01 5.24 -1.67
N PRO A 153 9.19 4.18 -1.84
CA PRO A 153 9.55 2.84 -1.37
C PRO A 153 10.90 2.34 -1.88
N GLN A 154 11.21 2.55 -3.18
CA GLN A 154 12.48 2.11 -3.77
C GLN A 154 13.68 2.84 -3.16
N PHE A 155 13.56 4.13 -2.88
CA PHE A 155 14.60 4.88 -2.15
C PHE A 155 14.83 4.26 -0.77
N LEU A 156 13.78 4.03 0.00
CA LEU A 156 13.87 3.41 1.32
C LEU A 156 14.46 2.01 1.25
N HIS A 157 14.05 1.19 0.28
CA HIS A 157 14.61 -0.15 0.08
C HIS A 157 16.12 -0.10 -0.18
N LYS A 158 16.58 0.79 -1.06
CA LYS A 158 18.01 1.00 -1.35
C LYS A 158 18.74 1.48 -0.08
N TRP A 159 18.20 2.46 0.61
CA TRP A 159 18.79 3.05 1.81
C TRP A 159 18.96 2.01 2.93
N TRP A 160 17.90 1.27 3.28
CA TRP A 160 17.94 0.23 4.31
C TRP A 160 18.87 -0.93 3.92
N THR A 161 18.86 -1.33 2.64
CA THR A 161 19.78 -2.38 2.14
C THR A 161 21.23 -1.93 2.26
N TYR A 162 21.54 -0.69 1.87
CA TYR A 162 22.89 -0.14 1.98
C TYR A 162 23.35 -0.09 3.42
N LYS A 163 22.56 0.50 4.31
CA LYS A 163 22.86 0.63 5.73
C LYS A 163 23.04 -0.72 6.43
N ALA A 164 22.25 -1.72 6.07
CA ALA A 164 22.30 -3.03 6.69
C ALA A 164 23.43 -3.92 6.20
N LYS A 165 23.85 -3.77 4.91
CA LYS A 165 24.77 -4.72 4.27
C LYS A 165 26.14 -4.16 3.93
N TYR A 166 26.21 -2.90 3.54
CA TYR A 166 27.40 -2.34 2.89
C TYR A 166 28.09 -1.25 3.68
N GLU A 167 27.42 -0.62 4.65
CA GLU A 167 28.06 0.38 5.49
C GLU A 167 29.06 -0.29 6.46
N PRO A 168 30.30 0.17 6.56
CA PRO A 168 31.29 -0.42 7.43
C PRO A 168 30.88 -0.32 8.90
N GLY A 169 30.93 -1.43 9.60
CA GLY A 169 30.57 -1.53 11.01
C GLY A 169 29.25 -2.26 11.25
N THR A 170 29.13 -2.83 12.44
CA THR A 170 27.91 -3.50 12.88
C THR A 170 27.03 -2.49 13.60
N LYS A 171 25.94 -2.06 12.96
CA LYS A 171 24.94 -1.18 13.60
C LYS A 171 23.78 -2.01 14.15
N THR A 172 23.23 -1.59 15.27
CA THR A 172 21.97 -2.09 15.80
C THR A 172 20.78 -1.46 15.08
N LEU A 173 19.61 -2.07 15.17
CA LEU A 173 18.37 -1.47 14.64
C LEU A 173 18.11 -0.09 15.29
N ALA A 174 18.40 0.06 16.58
CA ALA A 174 18.22 1.32 17.30
C ALA A 174 19.09 2.46 16.71
N GLU A 175 20.33 2.17 16.32
CA GLU A 175 21.22 3.15 15.67
C GLU A 175 20.71 3.50 14.28
N LEU A 176 20.26 2.52 13.50
CA LEU A 176 19.67 2.76 12.18
C LEU A 176 18.38 3.61 12.26
N LEU A 177 17.59 3.43 13.33
CA LEU A 177 16.40 4.26 13.55
C LEU A 177 16.73 5.71 13.86
N ARG A 178 17.84 6.01 14.57
CA ARG A 178 18.30 7.39 14.77
C ARG A 178 18.73 8.05 13.47
N GLU A 179 19.41 7.31 12.59
CA GLU A 179 19.76 7.81 11.27
C GLU A 179 18.52 8.04 10.39
N ALA A 180 17.55 7.12 10.45
CA ALA A 180 16.28 7.27 9.74
C ALA A 180 15.44 8.46 10.29
N ASP A 181 15.52 8.74 11.60
CA ASP A 181 14.88 9.92 12.21
C ASP A 181 15.51 11.23 11.71
N ALA A 182 16.84 11.28 11.64
CA ALA A 182 17.55 12.41 11.06
C ALA A 182 17.19 12.62 9.57
N LEU A 183 17.07 11.51 8.81
CA LEU A 183 16.63 11.54 7.43
C LEU A 183 15.19 12.08 7.31
N ALA A 184 14.27 11.60 8.14
CA ALA A 184 12.86 12.01 8.15
C ALA A 184 12.66 13.47 8.61
N SER A 185 13.52 13.94 9.51
CA SER A 185 13.49 15.31 10.04
C SER A 185 14.09 16.35 9.08
N ALA A 186 14.93 15.92 8.13
CA ALA A 186 15.47 16.82 7.11
C ALA A 186 14.34 17.40 6.25
N PRO A 187 14.36 18.69 5.88
CA PRO A 187 13.34 19.27 5.02
C PRO A 187 13.38 18.65 3.61
N PRO A 188 12.23 18.56 2.91
CA PRO A 188 12.22 18.21 1.49
C PRO A 188 13.08 19.16 0.68
N ARG A 189 13.78 18.64 -0.33
CA ARG A 189 14.65 19.43 -1.21
C ARG A 189 13.86 19.96 -2.39
N ALA A 190 14.12 21.21 -2.76
CA ALA A 190 13.59 21.77 -3.99
C ALA A 190 14.15 21.02 -5.21
N TYR A 191 13.29 20.72 -6.16
CA TYR A 191 13.67 20.07 -7.42
C TYR A 191 13.12 20.84 -8.63
N GLU A 192 13.80 20.64 -9.75
CA GLU A 192 13.36 21.02 -11.09
C GLU A 192 13.57 19.80 -11.99
N ALA A 193 12.54 19.36 -12.68
CA ALA A 193 12.58 18.17 -13.52
C ALA A 193 11.87 18.44 -14.86
N LEU A 194 12.36 17.84 -15.93
CA LEU A 194 11.85 18.03 -17.28
C LEU A 194 11.29 16.71 -17.84
N LEU A 195 10.01 16.72 -18.22
CA LEU A 195 9.40 15.74 -19.11
C LEU A 195 9.58 16.19 -20.54
N VAL A 196 10.08 15.32 -21.42
CA VAL A 196 10.28 15.61 -22.84
C VAL A 196 9.27 14.84 -23.67
N PHE A 197 8.71 15.48 -24.68
CA PHE A 197 7.69 14.91 -25.54
C PHE A 197 8.28 14.56 -26.90
N GLU A 198 8.16 13.29 -27.28
CA GLU A 198 8.45 12.82 -28.63
C GLU A 198 7.40 13.31 -29.63
N GLN A 199 6.11 13.31 -29.19
CA GLN A 199 4.99 13.87 -29.92
C GLN A 199 4.17 14.76 -28.98
N ALA A 200 3.71 15.88 -29.51
CA ALA A 200 2.82 16.78 -28.77
C ALA A 200 1.87 17.47 -29.76
N PRO A 201 0.63 17.78 -29.36
CA PRO A 201 -0.26 18.63 -30.15
C PRO A 201 0.38 19.99 -30.42
N PRO A 202 0.08 20.62 -31.57
CA PRO A 202 0.50 21.98 -31.86
C PRO A 202 -0.08 22.93 -30.80
N VAL A 203 0.75 23.84 -30.33
CA VAL A 203 0.36 24.88 -29.39
C VAL A 203 0.18 26.19 -30.13
N ASP A 204 -0.94 26.87 -29.89
CA ASP A 204 -1.21 28.17 -30.49
C ASP A 204 -0.28 29.22 -29.93
N SER A 205 0.73 29.61 -30.71
CA SER A 205 1.75 30.57 -30.31
C SER A 205 1.21 32.02 -30.18
N SER A 206 0.00 32.29 -30.67
CA SER A 206 -0.66 33.60 -30.53
C SER A 206 -1.23 33.82 -29.12
N LYS A 207 -1.34 32.77 -28.32
CA LYS A 207 -1.86 32.80 -26.95
C LYS A 207 -0.74 32.66 -25.91
N PRO A 208 -0.92 33.26 -24.71
CA PRO A 208 0.01 33.05 -23.60
C PRO A 208 0.16 31.55 -23.29
N GLN A 209 1.41 31.07 -23.26
CA GLN A 209 1.71 29.69 -22.94
C GLN A 209 1.89 29.50 -21.43
N PRO A 210 1.50 28.33 -20.87
CA PRO A 210 1.85 28.03 -19.47
C PRO A 210 3.36 28.10 -19.27
N ALA A 211 3.80 28.67 -18.16
CA ALA A 211 5.23 28.82 -17.85
C ALA A 211 5.99 27.48 -17.80
N GLN A 212 5.27 26.40 -17.53
CA GLN A 212 5.83 25.05 -17.52
C GLN A 212 6.04 24.44 -18.91
N TRP A 213 5.40 24.97 -19.96
CA TRP A 213 5.58 24.50 -21.32
C TRP A 213 6.86 25.04 -21.93
N LEU A 214 7.69 24.14 -22.44
CA LEU A 214 8.93 24.50 -23.16
C LEU A 214 8.82 24.04 -24.62
N ASN A 215 9.14 24.93 -25.56
CA ASN A 215 9.30 24.55 -26.95
C ASN A 215 10.63 23.82 -27.19
N ASN A 216 10.84 23.31 -28.42
CA ASN A 216 12.03 22.53 -28.80
C ASN A 216 13.36 23.24 -28.43
N LYS A 217 13.44 24.56 -28.68
CA LYS A 217 14.65 25.34 -28.41
C LYS A 217 14.88 25.44 -26.90
N GLN A 218 13.85 25.78 -26.14
CA GLN A 218 13.90 25.91 -24.69
C GLN A 218 14.24 24.57 -23.99
N VAL A 219 13.68 23.44 -24.48
CA VAL A 219 14.04 22.08 -24.00
C VAL A 219 15.53 21.84 -24.20
N SER A 220 16.05 22.11 -25.41
CA SER A 220 17.48 21.90 -25.71
C SER A 220 18.39 22.81 -24.90
N GLU A 221 17.99 24.04 -24.67
CA GLU A 221 18.71 25.01 -23.82
C GLU A 221 18.74 24.56 -22.36
N TRP A 222 17.57 24.13 -21.82
CA TRP A 222 17.48 23.66 -20.46
C TRP A 222 18.35 22.41 -20.24
N LEU A 223 18.31 21.43 -21.15
CA LEU A 223 19.13 20.22 -21.08
C LEU A 223 20.62 20.56 -21.07
N ARG A 224 21.10 21.37 -22.03
CA ARG A 224 22.53 21.78 -22.08
C ARG A 224 22.95 22.55 -20.83
N LYS A 225 22.12 23.49 -20.35
CA LYS A 225 22.39 24.28 -19.15
C LYS A 225 22.56 23.41 -17.90
N ASN A 226 21.88 22.26 -17.86
CA ASN A 226 21.94 21.33 -16.75
C ASN A 226 22.89 20.13 -16.99
N GLY A 227 23.74 20.20 -18.03
CA GLY A 227 24.79 19.19 -18.29
C GLY A 227 24.34 17.96 -19.06
N PHE A 228 23.10 17.91 -19.55
CA PHE A 228 22.59 16.76 -20.30
C PHE A 228 22.91 16.83 -21.79
N SER A 229 23.19 15.65 -22.39
CA SER A 229 23.34 15.54 -23.84
C SER A 229 22.00 15.71 -24.56
N VAL A 230 22.02 16.44 -25.68
CA VAL A 230 20.87 16.59 -26.58
C VAL A 230 21.08 15.83 -27.89
N ALA A 231 22.22 15.15 -28.07
CA ALA A 231 22.54 14.42 -29.30
C ALA A 231 21.56 13.26 -29.53
N GLY A 232 20.98 13.20 -30.71
CA GLY A 232 20.01 12.14 -31.09
C GLY A 232 18.62 12.27 -30.45
N LEU A 233 18.36 13.27 -29.60
CA LEU A 233 17.08 13.44 -28.94
C LEU A 233 16.05 14.03 -29.90
N ARG A 234 15.08 13.22 -30.31
CA ARG A 234 13.90 13.67 -31.06
C ARG A 234 12.86 14.18 -30.08
N GLN A 235 12.46 15.45 -30.22
CA GLN A 235 11.52 16.06 -29.28
C GLN A 235 10.66 17.15 -29.93
N LYS A 236 9.44 17.31 -29.45
CA LYS A 236 8.44 18.29 -29.90
C LYS A 236 8.10 19.32 -28.83
N GLY A 237 8.83 19.35 -27.74
CA GLY A 237 8.64 20.21 -26.59
C GLY A 237 8.78 19.44 -25.28
N GLY A 238 8.47 20.10 -24.18
CA GLY A 238 8.56 19.50 -22.86
C GLY A 238 7.72 20.21 -21.82
N PHE A 239 7.66 19.63 -20.65
CA PHE A 239 6.96 20.19 -19.49
C PHE A 239 7.90 20.23 -18.29
N LEU A 240 8.10 21.42 -17.75
CA LEU A 240 8.96 21.67 -16.61
C LEU A 240 8.16 21.52 -15.32
N LEU A 241 8.65 20.64 -14.44
CA LEU A 241 8.11 20.42 -13.10
C LEU A 241 9.02 21.08 -12.08
N SER A 242 8.43 21.69 -11.07
CA SER A 242 9.17 22.21 -9.92
C SER A 242 8.38 21.93 -8.63
N GLY A 243 9.08 21.74 -7.53
CA GLY A 243 8.45 21.46 -6.25
C GLY A 243 9.48 21.11 -5.19
N ALA A 244 9.02 20.39 -4.16
CA ALA A 244 9.87 19.83 -3.11
C ALA A 244 9.60 18.33 -2.98
N ALA A 245 10.66 17.53 -2.84
CA ALA A 245 10.58 16.08 -2.67
C ALA A 245 11.64 15.60 -1.67
N ARG A 246 11.42 14.40 -1.14
CA ARG A 246 12.33 13.76 -0.19
C ARG A 246 13.51 13.08 -0.89
N ASP A 247 13.26 12.55 -2.09
CA ASP A 247 14.21 11.77 -2.88
C ASP A 247 13.87 11.86 -4.38
N ASN A 248 14.79 11.42 -5.22
CA ASN A 248 14.62 11.47 -6.67
C ASN A 248 13.58 10.48 -7.19
N ASP A 249 13.42 9.32 -6.55
CA ASP A 249 12.40 8.35 -6.94
C ASP A 249 10.98 8.95 -6.73
N SER A 250 10.80 9.80 -5.69
CA SER A 250 9.57 10.60 -5.47
C SER A 250 9.35 11.68 -6.55
N VAL A 251 10.43 12.29 -7.07
CA VAL A 251 10.34 13.21 -8.21
C VAL A 251 9.90 12.48 -9.47
N VAL A 252 10.47 11.31 -9.74
CA VAL A 252 10.09 10.44 -10.86
C VAL A 252 8.61 10.03 -10.77
N GLU A 253 8.12 9.65 -9.59
CA GLU A 253 6.70 9.33 -9.39
C GLU A 253 5.81 10.54 -9.68
N THR A 254 6.18 11.73 -9.22
CA THR A 254 5.44 12.98 -9.50
C THR A 254 5.45 13.30 -11.00
N ALA A 255 6.56 13.06 -11.69
CA ALA A 255 6.67 13.23 -13.13
C ALA A 255 5.74 12.25 -13.89
N ALA A 256 5.69 10.99 -13.48
CA ALA A 256 4.79 9.98 -14.06
C ALA A 256 3.30 10.35 -13.85
N GLU A 257 2.93 10.83 -12.66
CA GLU A 257 1.57 11.35 -12.41
C GLU A 257 1.22 12.54 -13.31
N THR A 258 2.16 13.46 -13.47
CA THR A 258 1.95 14.65 -14.32
C THR A 258 1.83 14.24 -15.79
N ALA A 259 2.66 13.33 -16.27
CA ALA A 259 2.57 12.78 -17.63
C ALA A 259 1.17 12.16 -17.88
N SER A 260 0.68 11.33 -16.95
CA SER A 260 -0.64 10.72 -17.02
C SER A 260 -1.76 11.78 -17.08
N ARG A 261 -1.69 12.82 -16.25
CA ARG A 261 -2.66 13.94 -16.27
C ARG A 261 -2.62 14.71 -17.59
N LEU A 262 -1.44 14.97 -18.15
CA LEU A 262 -1.29 15.65 -19.43
C LEU A 262 -1.86 14.80 -20.56
N ILE A 263 -1.57 13.48 -20.60
CA ILE A 263 -2.13 12.54 -21.57
C ILE A 263 -3.67 12.58 -21.52
N SER A 264 -4.26 12.46 -20.33
CA SER A 264 -5.72 12.51 -20.15
C SER A 264 -6.33 13.82 -20.68
N ARG A 265 -5.71 14.98 -20.35
CA ARG A 265 -6.18 16.29 -20.81
C ARG A 265 -6.12 16.42 -22.34
N ILE A 266 -5.02 15.95 -22.94
CA ILE A 266 -4.80 16.02 -24.37
C ILE A 266 -5.75 15.09 -25.12
N ASN A 267 -5.99 13.89 -24.61
CA ASN A 267 -6.95 12.95 -25.18
C ASN A 267 -8.38 13.51 -25.20
N LEU A 268 -8.75 14.32 -24.20
CA LEU A 268 -10.06 14.99 -24.14
C LEU A 268 -10.12 16.29 -24.95
N GLY A 269 -9.00 17.00 -25.03
CA GLY A 269 -8.96 18.36 -25.59
C GLY A 269 -8.45 18.47 -27.03
N SER A 270 -7.93 17.40 -27.62
CA SER A 270 -7.39 17.42 -28.98
C SER A 270 -8.06 16.40 -29.91
N THR A 271 -7.91 16.63 -31.23
CA THR A 271 -8.41 15.70 -32.27
C THR A 271 -7.57 14.41 -32.31
N HIS A 272 -8.15 13.32 -32.83
CA HIS A 272 -7.57 11.97 -32.82
C HIS A 272 -6.13 11.83 -33.36
N TYR A 273 -5.65 12.77 -34.17
CA TYR A 273 -4.31 12.73 -34.75
C TYR A 273 -3.23 13.37 -33.88
N ASN A 274 -3.61 14.10 -32.82
CA ASN A 274 -2.72 14.88 -32.00
C ASN A 274 -2.56 14.21 -30.62
N ARG A 275 -1.73 13.17 -30.55
CA ARG A 275 -1.43 12.45 -29.28
C ARG A 275 -0.21 13.04 -28.58
N LEU A 276 -0.18 12.92 -27.27
CA LEU A 276 1.01 13.15 -26.50
C LEU A 276 1.78 11.83 -26.35
N ALA A 277 3.04 11.82 -26.79
CA ALA A 277 3.99 10.76 -26.46
C ALA A 277 5.10 11.35 -25.61
N VAL A 278 5.19 10.89 -24.37
CA VAL A 278 6.24 11.29 -23.42
C VAL A 278 7.40 10.32 -23.57
N LEU A 279 8.63 10.83 -23.61
CA LEU A 279 9.82 9.97 -23.60
C LEU A 279 9.87 9.18 -22.27
N PRO A 280 10.34 7.93 -22.28
CA PRO A 280 10.37 7.06 -21.10
C PRO A 280 11.50 7.44 -20.12
N GLN A 281 11.80 8.72 -20.02
CA GLN A 281 12.85 9.29 -19.19
C GLN A 281 12.42 10.64 -18.63
N VAL A 282 12.95 10.98 -17.46
CA VAL A 282 12.82 12.31 -16.83
C VAL A 282 14.22 12.82 -16.50
N TRP A 283 14.45 14.10 -16.75
CA TRP A 283 15.70 14.80 -16.47
C TRP A 283 15.51 15.62 -15.19
N ILE A 284 16.31 15.36 -14.17
CA ILE A 284 16.25 16.08 -12.89
C ILE A 284 17.51 16.95 -12.76
N ARG A 285 17.31 18.23 -12.47
CA ARG A 285 18.43 19.16 -12.27
C ARG A 285 19.36 18.70 -11.17
N GLY A 286 20.66 18.64 -11.46
CA GLY A 286 21.68 18.18 -10.52
C GLY A 286 21.99 16.69 -10.58
N GLU A 287 21.23 15.90 -11.36
CA GLU A 287 21.61 14.53 -11.68
C GLU A 287 22.54 14.49 -12.90
N MET A 288 23.40 13.47 -12.98
CA MET A 288 24.33 13.30 -14.11
C MET A 288 23.64 12.72 -15.33
N ASP A 289 22.66 11.81 -15.11
CA ASP A 289 21.93 11.11 -16.15
C ASP A 289 20.42 11.27 -15.98
N SER A 290 19.68 11.08 -17.08
CA SER A 290 18.23 10.97 -17.01
C SER A 290 17.81 9.71 -16.28
N LEU A 291 16.73 9.78 -15.52
CA LEU A 291 16.15 8.64 -14.82
C LEU A 291 15.03 8.00 -15.65
N PRO A 292 14.85 6.68 -15.60
CA PRO A 292 13.72 6.02 -16.24
C PRO A 292 12.40 6.58 -15.72
N LEU A 293 11.45 6.85 -16.62
CA LEU A 293 10.07 7.18 -16.28
C LEU A 293 9.23 5.89 -16.38
N PRO A 294 9.05 5.15 -15.29
CA PRO A 294 8.33 3.89 -15.35
C PRO A 294 6.85 4.15 -15.62
N ARG A 295 6.20 3.19 -16.27
CA ARG A 295 4.75 3.13 -16.28
C ARG A 295 4.30 2.88 -14.84
N ARG A 296 3.46 3.76 -14.31
CA ARG A 296 3.00 3.64 -12.93
C ARG A 296 2.13 2.41 -12.79
N ARG A 297 2.44 1.56 -11.81
CA ARG A 297 1.61 0.43 -11.42
C ARG A 297 1.50 0.37 -9.90
N ARG A 298 0.26 0.28 -9.40
CA ARG A 298 -0.02 0.08 -7.97
C ARG A 298 -0.21 -1.38 -7.61
N ARG A 299 -0.04 -2.28 -8.62
CA ARG A 299 -0.02 -3.73 -8.42
C ARG A 299 -1.40 -4.32 -8.11
N VAL A 300 -2.38 -3.99 -8.92
CA VAL A 300 -3.62 -4.75 -9.01
C VAL A 300 -3.34 -5.99 -9.87
N GLU A 301 -3.05 -7.12 -9.23
CA GLU A 301 -2.62 -8.35 -9.91
C GLU A 301 -3.72 -9.42 -9.78
N VAL A 302 -4.18 -9.96 -10.91
CA VAL A 302 -5.18 -11.03 -11.01
C VAL A 302 -4.56 -12.20 -11.74
N HIS A 303 -3.76 -12.98 -11.03
CA HIS A 303 -2.99 -14.09 -11.60
C HIS A 303 -3.85 -15.25 -12.11
N SER A 304 -5.09 -15.39 -11.62
CA SER A 304 -6.04 -16.40 -12.08
C SER A 304 -6.37 -16.25 -13.57
N LEU A 305 -6.36 -15.05 -14.13
CA LEU A 305 -6.56 -14.87 -15.56
C LEU A 305 -5.57 -15.68 -16.42
N GLN A 306 -4.29 -15.65 -16.04
CA GLN A 306 -3.27 -16.43 -16.73
C GLN A 306 -3.32 -17.91 -16.32
N ARG A 307 -3.45 -18.18 -15.03
CA ARG A 307 -3.42 -19.53 -14.48
C ARG A 307 -4.57 -20.41 -14.98
N GLU A 308 -5.77 -19.81 -15.12
CA GLU A 308 -6.99 -20.48 -15.60
C GLU A 308 -7.21 -20.30 -17.12
N ASN A 309 -6.19 -19.80 -17.83
CA ASN A 309 -6.22 -19.56 -19.30
C ASN A 309 -7.37 -18.66 -19.77
N GLN A 310 -7.70 -17.63 -18.98
CA GLN A 310 -8.81 -16.70 -19.26
C GLN A 310 -8.39 -15.37 -19.91
N LEU A 311 -7.09 -15.13 -20.18
CA LEU A 311 -6.59 -13.86 -20.73
C LEU A 311 -7.24 -13.46 -22.07
N TYR A 312 -7.65 -14.43 -22.86
CA TYR A 312 -8.21 -14.21 -24.21
C TYR A 312 -9.66 -14.72 -24.32
N ASP A 313 -10.27 -15.15 -23.21
CA ASP A 313 -11.66 -15.59 -23.22
C ASP A 313 -12.62 -14.44 -22.89
N LEU A 314 -13.29 -13.91 -23.91
CA LEU A 314 -14.27 -12.82 -23.80
C LEU A 314 -15.67 -13.29 -24.28
N ARG A 315 -15.91 -14.60 -24.38
CA ARG A 315 -17.16 -15.13 -24.97
C ARG A 315 -18.39 -14.83 -24.11
N ASP A 316 -18.24 -14.94 -22.81
CA ASP A 316 -19.32 -14.74 -21.84
C ASP A 316 -18.93 -13.64 -20.87
N PHE A 317 -19.28 -12.38 -21.20
CA PHE A 317 -18.96 -11.22 -20.36
C PHE A 317 -19.69 -11.30 -19.02
N SER A 318 -18.92 -11.49 -17.95
CA SER A 318 -19.41 -11.72 -16.59
C SER A 318 -19.31 -10.45 -15.72
N VAL A 319 -19.90 -10.51 -14.52
CA VAL A 319 -19.70 -9.45 -13.50
C VAL A 319 -18.21 -9.33 -13.08
N VAL A 320 -17.44 -10.40 -13.20
CA VAL A 320 -16.01 -10.41 -12.92
C VAL A 320 -15.25 -9.62 -13.97
N ASP A 321 -15.60 -9.77 -15.27
CA ASP A 321 -15.01 -8.99 -16.35
C ASP A 321 -15.34 -7.51 -16.23
N ALA A 322 -16.59 -7.18 -15.91
CA ALA A 322 -17.00 -5.80 -15.63
C ALA A 322 -16.22 -5.18 -14.47
N ALA A 323 -15.96 -5.95 -13.42
CA ALA A 323 -15.15 -5.49 -12.28
C ALA A 323 -13.67 -5.29 -12.65
N MET A 324 -13.12 -6.09 -13.58
CA MET A 324 -11.76 -5.90 -14.09
C MET A 324 -11.63 -4.61 -14.88
N GLU A 325 -12.62 -4.27 -15.71
CA GLU A 325 -12.66 -2.98 -16.41
C GLU A 325 -12.75 -1.81 -15.41
N LEU A 326 -13.60 -1.93 -14.37
CA LEU A 326 -13.75 -0.91 -13.35
C LEU A 326 -12.50 -0.71 -12.49
N VAL A 327 -11.71 -1.76 -12.26
CA VAL A 327 -10.51 -1.70 -11.41
C VAL A 327 -9.26 -1.20 -12.15
N GLU A 328 -9.22 -1.25 -13.47
CA GLU A 328 -8.05 -0.83 -14.27
C GLU A 328 -7.53 0.56 -13.84
N PRO A 329 -8.38 1.60 -13.63
CA PRO A 329 -7.91 2.89 -13.15
C PRO A 329 -7.16 2.84 -11.81
N LEU A 330 -7.47 1.89 -10.94
CA LEU A 330 -6.77 1.74 -9.66
C LEU A 330 -5.28 1.45 -9.87
N ASP A 331 -4.92 0.69 -10.90
CA ASP A 331 -3.52 0.32 -11.14
C ASP A 331 -2.69 1.48 -11.70
N GLU A 332 -3.16 2.15 -12.76
CA GLU A 332 -2.31 3.07 -13.53
C GLU A 332 -2.78 4.53 -13.55
N GLN A 333 -4.07 4.81 -13.32
CA GLN A 333 -4.64 6.15 -13.54
C GLN A 333 -4.35 7.14 -12.39
N PRO A 334 -4.58 8.46 -12.60
CA PRO A 334 -4.45 9.46 -11.56
C PRO A 334 -5.26 9.12 -10.30
N PRO A 335 -4.86 9.61 -9.11
CA PRO A 335 -5.43 9.18 -7.84
C PRO A 335 -6.95 9.28 -7.72
N SER A 336 -7.58 10.31 -8.30
CA SER A 336 -9.03 10.49 -8.25
C SER A 336 -9.79 9.42 -9.04
N ALA A 337 -9.33 9.08 -10.24
CA ALA A 337 -9.89 8.00 -11.05
C ALA A 337 -9.61 6.64 -10.39
N ALA A 338 -8.40 6.46 -9.86
CA ALA A 338 -7.98 5.24 -9.19
C ALA A 338 -8.87 4.88 -7.99
N VAL A 339 -9.15 5.83 -7.11
CA VAL A 339 -9.98 5.57 -5.91
C VAL A 339 -11.44 5.29 -6.30
N ALA A 340 -11.94 5.95 -7.33
CA ALA A 340 -13.29 5.74 -7.85
C ALA A 340 -13.45 4.35 -8.47
N GLY A 341 -12.54 3.98 -9.37
CA GLY A 341 -12.56 2.69 -10.06
C GLY A 341 -12.33 1.51 -9.10
N GLY A 342 -11.36 1.63 -8.21
CA GLY A 342 -11.10 0.59 -7.22
C GLY A 342 -12.28 0.30 -6.31
N TRP A 343 -13.01 1.34 -5.86
CA TRP A 343 -14.21 1.12 -5.07
C TRP A 343 -15.39 0.60 -5.92
N ALA A 344 -15.57 1.11 -7.13
CA ALA A 344 -16.63 0.67 -8.04
C ALA A 344 -16.54 -0.84 -8.36
N ALA A 345 -15.33 -1.37 -8.54
CA ALA A 345 -15.10 -2.81 -8.73
C ALA A 345 -15.56 -3.63 -7.52
N ILE A 346 -15.24 -3.18 -6.30
CA ILE A 346 -15.68 -3.86 -5.07
C ILE A 346 -17.21 -3.84 -4.96
N GLU A 347 -17.85 -2.69 -5.21
CA GLU A 347 -19.32 -2.56 -5.19
C GLU A 347 -19.98 -3.47 -6.22
N ALA A 348 -19.48 -3.51 -7.46
CA ALA A 348 -20.02 -4.34 -8.52
C ALA A 348 -20.05 -5.84 -8.18
N LEU A 349 -19.02 -6.33 -7.48
CA LEU A 349 -18.87 -7.73 -7.13
C LEU A 349 -19.63 -8.12 -5.84
N LEU A 350 -19.65 -7.24 -4.85
CA LEU A 350 -19.97 -7.63 -3.47
C LEU A 350 -21.12 -6.84 -2.84
N THR A 351 -21.85 -6.04 -3.61
CA THR A 351 -23.10 -5.43 -3.13
C THR A 351 -24.25 -6.38 -3.37
N GLY A 352 -24.99 -6.74 -2.31
CA GLY A 352 -26.17 -7.58 -2.37
C GLY A 352 -27.47 -6.74 -2.52
N PRO A 353 -28.59 -7.37 -2.91
CA PRO A 353 -29.87 -6.69 -3.10
C PRO A 353 -30.39 -5.92 -1.88
N GLY A 354 -29.98 -6.33 -0.67
CA GLY A 354 -30.38 -5.71 0.60
C GLY A 354 -29.49 -4.56 1.08
N ASP A 355 -28.40 -4.26 0.39
CA ASP A 355 -27.33 -3.37 0.88
C ASP A 355 -27.44 -1.91 0.40
N ARG A 356 -28.59 -1.48 -0.13
CA ARG A 356 -28.74 -0.16 -0.79
C ARG A 356 -28.21 1.01 0.04
N ASP A 357 -28.38 0.97 1.37
CA ASP A 357 -27.94 2.03 2.29
C ASP A 357 -26.64 1.70 3.02
N GLN A 358 -26.04 0.54 2.78
CA GLN A 358 -24.87 0.02 3.49
C GLN A 358 -23.75 -0.45 2.55
N ARG A 359 -23.42 0.35 1.53
CA ARG A 359 -22.40 0.02 0.52
C ARG A 359 -21.05 -0.35 1.11
N ILE A 360 -20.74 0.10 2.31
CA ILE A 360 -19.52 -0.24 3.04
C ILE A 360 -19.36 -1.75 3.29
N LEU A 361 -20.49 -2.50 3.34
CA LEU A 361 -20.47 -3.96 3.53
C LEU A 361 -19.74 -4.70 2.40
N ALA A 362 -19.72 -4.13 1.19
CA ALA A 362 -18.94 -4.70 0.09
C ALA A 362 -17.45 -4.75 0.42
N GLY A 363 -16.92 -3.70 1.06
CA GLY A 363 -15.54 -3.67 1.56
C GLY A 363 -15.28 -4.68 2.68
N ASP A 364 -16.21 -4.86 3.60
CA ASP A 364 -16.10 -5.83 4.69
C ASP A 364 -16.12 -7.28 4.15
N ARG A 365 -16.96 -7.56 3.13
CA ARG A 365 -16.97 -8.84 2.41
C ARG A 365 -15.66 -9.10 1.67
N MET A 366 -15.13 -8.08 0.98
CA MET A 366 -13.81 -8.18 0.32
C MET A 366 -12.71 -8.46 1.35
N ALA A 367 -12.76 -7.83 2.52
CA ALA A 367 -11.79 -8.06 3.59
C ALA A 367 -11.82 -9.49 4.11
N ALA A 368 -12.99 -10.06 4.30
CA ALA A 368 -13.15 -11.47 4.71
C ALA A 368 -12.55 -12.44 3.67
N LEU A 369 -12.80 -12.19 2.37
CA LEU A 369 -12.21 -12.99 1.28
C LEU A 369 -10.69 -12.94 1.28
N VAL A 370 -10.11 -11.75 1.38
CA VAL A 370 -8.67 -11.57 1.38
C VAL A 370 -8.05 -12.18 2.64
N ALA A 371 -8.66 -12.00 3.81
CA ALA A 371 -8.20 -12.61 5.06
C ALA A 371 -8.20 -14.14 4.99
N CYS A 372 -9.26 -14.76 4.44
CA CYS A 372 -9.32 -16.21 4.22
C CYS A 372 -8.27 -16.71 3.21
N SER A 373 -7.85 -15.88 2.29
CA SER A 373 -6.82 -16.23 1.29
C SER A 373 -5.40 -16.19 1.85
N PHE A 374 -5.17 -15.45 2.94
CA PHE A 374 -3.83 -15.17 3.48
C PHE A 374 -3.03 -16.44 3.84
N PRO A 375 -3.58 -17.45 4.58
CA PRO A 375 -2.77 -18.59 4.98
C PRO A 375 -2.23 -19.37 3.79
N ARG A 376 -3.09 -19.61 2.79
CA ARG A 376 -2.69 -20.35 1.59
C ARG A 376 -1.71 -19.56 0.74
N ALA A 377 -1.89 -18.27 0.60
CA ALA A 377 -0.97 -17.40 -0.16
C ALA A 377 0.45 -17.42 0.44
N GLU A 378 0.57 -17.31 1.77
CA GLU A 378 1.87 -17.32 2.44
C GLU A 378 2.52 -18.70 2.39
N LEU A 379 1.77 -19.78 2.66
CA LEU A 379 2.26 -21.15 2.55
C LEU A 379 2.73 -21.49 1.13
N THR A 380 1.96 -21.12 0.12
CA THR A 380 2.33 -21.31 -1.28
C THR A 380 3.65 -20.62 -1.60
N THR A 381 3.81 -19.37 -1.21
CA THR A 381 5.06 -18.63 -1.43
C THR A 381 6.25 -19.33 -0.78
N LEU A 382 6.13 -19.75 0.48
CA LEU A 382 7.21 -20.46 1.19
C LEU A 382 7.50 -21.83 0.58
N SER A 383 6.46 -22.54 0.09
CA SER A 383 6.66 -23.85 -0.54
C SER A 383 7.53 -23.77 -1.79
N TYR A 384 7.36 -22.74 -2.62
CA TYR A 384 8.21 -22.52 -3.79
C TYR A 384 9.64 -22.14 -3.43
N GLU A 385 9.84 -21.41 -2.33
CA GLU A 385 11.20 -21.10 -1.86
C GLU A 385 11.92 -22.33 -1.30
N LEU A 386 11.20 -23.25 -0.62
CA LEU A 386 11.76 -24.53 -0.17
C LEU A 386 12.06 -25.48 -1.34
N GLU A 387 11.17 -25.54 -2.35
CA GLU A 387 11.45 -26.32 -3.56
C GLU A 387 12.76 -25.89 -4.23
N LYS A 388 13.02 -24.58 -4.34
CA LYS A 388 14.29 -24.06 -4.90
C LYS A 388 15.53 -24.46 -4.12
N GLN A 389 15.38 -24.78 -2.83
CA GLN A 389 16.50 -25.24 -2.00
C GLN A 389 16.86 -26.70 -2.27
N GLY A 390 15.93 -27.48 -2.86
CA GLY A 390 16.12 -28.91 -3.14
C GLY A 390 16.03 -29.79 -1.88
N GLY A 391 16.60 -30.99 -1.99
CA GLY A 391 16.54 -32.00 -0.94
C GLY A 391 15.20 -32.73 -0.84
N PRO A 392 15.03 -33.67 0.10
CA PRO A 392 13.85 -34.55 0.15
C PRO A 392 12.51 -33.78 0.25
N LEU A 393 12.46 -32.69 1.02
CA LEU A 393 11.27 -31.84 1.13
C LEU A 393 11.01 -31.05 -0.16
N GLY A 394 12.07 -30.54 -0.79
CA GLY A 394 11.97 -29.86 -2.09
C GLY A 394 11.44 -30.78 -3.19
N ASP A 395 11.91 -32.02 -3.22
CA ASP A 395 11.46 -33.03 -4.19
C ASP A 395 10.00 -33.43 -3.94
N GLU A 396 9.57 -33.58 -2.67
CA GLU A 396 8.17 -33.80 -2.31
C GLU A 396 7.27 -32.65 -2.75
N LEU A 397 7.69 -31.41 -2.51
CA LEU A 397 6.95 -30.21 -2.93
C LEU A 397 6.84 -30.11 -4.46
N LYS A 398 7.91 -30.45 -5.19
CA LYS A 398 7.91 -30.50 -6.65
C LYS A 398 6.95 -31.52 -7.22
N ALA A 399 6.73 -32.62 -6.54
CA ALA A 399 5.81 -33.70 -6.95
C ALA A 399 4.32 -33.35 -6.67
N CYS A 400 4.02 -32.30 -5.91
CA CYS A 400 2.65 -31.90 -5.63
C CYS A 400 1.93 -31.40 -6.90
N ALA A 401 0.71 -31.91 -7.14
CA ALA A 401 -0.12 -31.53 -8.29
C ALA A 401 -0.71 -30.11 -8.15
N THR A 402 -1.04 -29.69 -6.93
CA THR A 402 -1.72 -28.42 -6.67
C THR A 402 -1.02 -27.61 -5.58
N ASN A 403 -1.29 -26.30 -5.56
CA ASN A 403 -0.84 -25.44 -4.46
C ASN A 403 -1.46 -25.82 -3.12
N LYS A 404 -2.65 -26.46 -3.11
CA LYS A 404 -3.26 -26.97 -1.90
C LYS A 404 -2.42 -28.10 -1.31
N ASP A 405 -2.01 -29.07 -2.14
CA ASP A 405 -1.16 -30.20 -1.70
C ASP A 405 0.18 -29.68 -1.14
N ARG A 406 0.78 -28.68 -1.80
CA ARG A 406 2.00 -28.01 -1.31
C ARG A 406 1.80 -27.38 0.08
N CYS A 407 0.66 -26.74 0.29
CA CYS A 407 0.33 -26.16 1.60
C CYS A 407 0.14 -27.24 2.67
N GLU A 408 -0.47 -28.37 2.33
CA GLU A 408 -0.64 -29.51 3.25
C GLU A 408 0.70 -30.10 3.70
N VAL A 409 1.64 -30.25 2.76
CA VAL A 409 3.03 -30.67 3.08
C VAL A 409 3.66 -29.71 4.08
N LEU A 410 3.59 -28.40 3.84
CA LEU A 410 4.18 -27.40 4.76
C LEU A 410 3.51 -27.40 6.13
N VAL A 411 2.19 -27.43 6.19
CA VAL A 411 1.45 -27.48 7.47
C VAL A 411 1.85 -28.70 8.27
N ARG A 412 2.01 -29.85 7.61
CA ARG A 412 2.48 -31.09 8.23
C ARG A 412 3.89 -30.93 8.82
N GLU A 413 4.82 -30.37 8.06
CA GLU A 413 6.21 -30.18 8.52
C GLU A 413 6.30 -29.15 9.67
N ILE A 414 5.57 -28.05 9.59
CA ILE A 414 5.47 -27.08 10.69
C ILE A 414 4.88 -27.74 11.93
N GLY A 415 3.84 -28.56 11.78
CA GLY A 415 3.19 -29.27 12.90
C GLY A 415 4.07 -30.34 13.54
N ARG A 416 5.02 -30.92 12.80
CA ARG A 416 6.05 -31.84 13.32
C ARG A 416 7.19 -31.13 14.06
N GLY A 417 7.26 -29.79 13.95
CA GLY A 417 8.36 -29.02 14.47
C GLY A 417 9.67 -29.18 13.66
N THR A 418 9.55 -29.60 12.39
CA THR A 418 10.72 -29.71 11.49
C THR A 418 11.40 -28.34 11.37
N PRO A 419 12.70 -28.22 11.59
CA PRO A 419 13.41 -26.97 11.41
C PRO A 419 13.41 -26.55 9.94
N LEU A 420 12.58 -25.57 9.58
CA LEU A 420 12.57 -24.97 8.25
C LEU A 420 13.42 -23.70 8.29
N ILE A 421 14.49 -23.70 7.51
CA ILE A 421 15.45 -22.59 7.45
C ILE A 421 15.36 -21.93 6.07
N PHE A 422 15.19 -20.61 6.04
CA PHE A 422 15.15 -19.85 4.81
C PHE A 422 16.40 -18.94 4.72
N PRO A 423 17.08 -18.91 3.57
CA PRO A 423 18.22 -18.02 3.35
C PRO A 423 17.86 -16.52 3.41
N ARG A 424 16.61 -16.20 3.07
CA ARG A 424 16.11 -14.83 3.10
C ARG A 424 15.40 -14.58 4.43
N GLY A 425 15.79 -13.52 5.14
CA GLY A 425 15.13 -13.13 6.38
C GLY A 425 13.64 -12.85 6.24
N SER A 426 13.18 -12.38 5.07
CA SER A 426 11.76 -12.18 4.78
C SER A 426 10.94 -13.47 4.79
N ASP A 427 11.49 -14.58 4.27
CA ASP A 427 10.82 -15.87 4.28
C ASP A 427 10.84 -16.49 5.68
N GLN A 428 11.93 -16.28 6.44
CA GLN A 428 11.97 -16.66 7.85
C GLN A 428 10.96 -15.89 8.69
N ALA A 429 10.80 -14.58 8.45
CA ALA A 429 9.78 -13.77 9.09
C ALA A 429 8.36 -14.23 8.72
N ALA A 430 8.15 -14.63 7.47
CA ALA A 430 6.89 -15.20 7.00
C ALA A 430 6.57 -16.54 7.69
N LEU A 431 7.54 -17.43 7.82
CA LEU A 431 7.38 -18.68 8.58
C LEU A 431 6.98 -18.41 10.03
N ASN A 432 7.63 -17.46 10.70
CA ASN A 432 7.30 -17.10 12.09
C ASN A 432 5.85 -16.59 12.22
N ARG A 433 5.37 -15.79 11.25
CA ARG A 433 3.96 -15.35 11.21
C ARG A 433 3.00 -16.51 11.00
N LEU A 434 3.30 -17.40 10.05
CA LEU A 434 2.49 -18.59 9.77
C LEU A 434 2.43 -19.53 10.96
N THR A 435 3.54 -19.81 11.62
CA THR A 435 3.58 -20.63 12.84
C THR A 435 2.68 -20.01 13.92
N THR A 436 2.73 -18.69 14.08
CA THR A 436 1.84 -17.98 15.02
C THR A 436 0.37 -18.11 14.62
N LEU A 437 0.07 -18.03 13.32
CA LEU A 437 -1.29 -18.19 12.79
C LEU A 437 -1.79 -19.62 12.97
N LEU A 438 -1.02 -20.62 12.63
CA LEU A 438 -1.43 -22.03 12.76
C LEU A 438 -1.66 -22.42 14.22
N ASN A 439 -0.93 -21.84 15.16
CA ASN A 439 -1.12 -22.06 16.60
C ASN A 439 -2.33 -21.30 17.17
N ASN A 440 -2.76 -20.19 16.57
CA ASN A 440 -3.87 -19.36 17.06
C ASN A 440 -4.66 -18.77 15.89
N PRO A 441 -5.34 -19.61 15.07
CA PRO A 441 -5.94 -19.19 13.81
C PRO A 441 -7.03 -18.13 14.00
N ASP A 442 -7.95 -18.33 14.94
CA ASP A 442 -9.05 -17.41 15.20
C ASP A 442 -8.55 -15.99 15.50
N ARG A 443 -7.69 -15.86 16.51
CA ARG A 443 -7.17 -14.55 16.91
C ARG A 443 -6.38 -13.86 15.79
N VAL A 444 -5.49 -14.61 15.10
CA VAL A 444 -4.61 -14.01 14.10
C VAL A 444 -5.38 -13.63 12.84
N LEU A 445 -6.32 -14.46 12.39
CA LEU A 445 -7.16 -14.16 11.22
C LEU A 445 -8.11 -12.98 11.49
N LYS A 446 -8.70 -12.87 12.69
CA LYS A 446 -9.48 -11.69 13.09
C LYS A 446 -8.64 -10.41 13.11
N GLU A 447 -7.37 -10.48 13.59
CA GLU A 447 -6.45 -9.35 13.52
C GLU A 447 -6.08 -8.96 12.07
N ILE A 448 -5.91 -9.93 11.17
CA ILE A 448 -5.67 -9.72 9.73
C ILE A 448 -6.90 -9.09 9.08
N GLU A 449 -8.07 -9.69 9.26
CA GLU A 449 -9.34 -9.20 8.73
C GLU A 449 -9.59 -7.75 9.16
N ALA A 450 -9.44 -7.43 10.44
CA ALA A 450 -9.68 -6.07 10.95
C ALA A 450 -8.79 -5.01 10.25
N ARG A 451 -7.52 -5.34 9.95
CA ARG A 451 -6.61 -4.44 9.23
C ARG A 451 -7.01 -4.26 7.77
N ILE A 452 -7.39 -5.35 7.11
CA ILE A 452 -7.82 -5.31 5.71
C ILE A 452 -9.15 -4.57 5.59
N THR A 453 -10.08 -4.80 6.53
CA THR A 453 -11.34 -4.05 6.66
C THR A 453 -11.10 -2.54 6.75
N GLU A 454 -10.18 -2.11 7.63
CA GLU A 454 -9.86 -0.68 7.74
C GLU A 454 -9.26 -0.13 6.43
N SER A 455 -8.47 -0.93 5.70
CA SER A 455 -7.92 -0.52 4.41
C SER A 455 -9.02 -0.26 3.38
N PHE A 456 -10.05 -1.13 3.29
CA PHE A 456 -11.18 -0.95 2.37
C PHE A 456 -12.13 0.15 2.84
N ARG A 457 -12.39 0.27 4.13
CA ARG A 457 -13.18 1.38 4.68
C ARG A 457 -12.50 2.73 4.45
N ARG A 458 -11.16 2.77 4.49
CA ARG A 458 -10.36 3.94 4.11
C ARG A 458 -10.49 4.25 2.62
N LEU A 459 -10.49 3.22 1.75
CA LEU A 459 -10.73 3.41 0.32
C LEU A 459 -12.11 4.02 0.07
N TYR A 460 -13.15 3.51 0.72
CA TYR A 460 -14.51 4.06 0.66
C TYR A 460 -14.57 5.52 1.13
N ARG A 461 -13.95 5.84 2.26
CA ARG A 461 -13.89 7.19 2.80
C ARG A 461 -13.21 8.15 1.82
N ASN A 462 -12.05 7.79 1.28
CA ASN A 462 -11.35 8.60 0.28
C ASN A 462 -12.15 8.76 -1.02
N ARG A 463 -12.85 7.72 -1.47
CA ARG A 463 -13.76 7.81 -2.61
C ARG A 463 -14.86 8.86 -2.36
N ASN A 464 -15.45 8.86 -1.18
CA ASN A 464 -16.49 9.85 -0.84
C ASN A 464 -15.91 11.26 -0.77
N ILE A 465 -14.73 11.45 -0.17
CA ILE A 465 -14.04 12.75 -0.11
C ILE A 465 -13.75 13.28 -1.51
N VAL A 466 -13.25 12.43 -2.40
CA VAL A 466 -12.91 12.82 -3.77
C VAL A 466 -14.16 13.09 -4.62
N LEU A 467 -15.15 12.19 -4.61
CA LEU A 467 -16.30 12.28 -5.54
C LEU A 467 -17.40 13.19 -5.03
N HIS A 468 -17.70 13.16 -3.75
CA HIS A 468 -18.77 13.97 -3.16
C HIS A 468 -18.26 15.26 -2.52
N GLY A 469 -17.05 15.23 -1.95
CA GLY A 469 -16.38 16.40 -1.39
C GLY A 469 -15.61 17.24 -2.40
N GLY A 470 -15.39 16.75 -3.62
CA GLY A 470 -14.61 17.44 -4.66
C GLY A 470 -13.12 17.61 -4.34
N LYS A 471 -12.60 16.97 -3.27
CA LYS A 471 -11.25 17.16 -2.77
C LYS A 471 -10.31 16.12 -3.38
N THR A 472 -9.64 16.48 -4.46
CA THR A 472 -8.72 15.59 -5.22
C THR A 472 -7.31 15.47 -4.61
N ASP A 473 -7.02 16.26 -3.58
CA ASP A 473 -5.75 16.34 -2.84
C ASP A 473 -5.89 15.85 -1.39
N ALA A 474 -6.86 14.96 -1.11
CA ALA A 474 -7.08 14.41 0.22
C ALA A 474 -5.78 13.85 0.83
N VAL A 475 -5.55 14.17 2.10
CA VAL A 475 -4.31 13.93 2.83
C VAL A 475 -3.83 12.48 2.76
N GLY A 476 -4.75 11.53 2.89
CA GLY A 476 -4.43 10.10 2.89
C GLY A 476 -4.52 9.41 1.54
N LEU A 477 -4.85 10.10 0.45
CA LEU A 477 -5.22 9.47 -0.81
C LEU A 477 -4.10 8.58 -1.40
N ARG A 478 -2.85 9.06 -1.42
CA ARG A 478 -1.71 8.28 -1.93
C ARG A 478 -1.44 7.04 -1.10
N ALA A 479 -1.43 7.18 0.24
CA ALA A 479 -1.23 6.05 1.15
C ALA A 479 -2.39 5.05 1.05
N CYS A 480 -3.62 5.52 0.92
CA CYS A 480 -4.79 4.68 0.69
C CYS A 480 -4.65 3.81 -0.57
N LEU A 481 -4.27 4.42 -1.70
CA LEU A 481 -4.10 3.70 -2.96
C LEU A 481 -2.94 2.70 -2.91
N ARG A 482 -1.80 3.06 -2.30
CA ARG A 482 -0.66 2.16 -2.08
C ARG A 482 -1.06 0.91 -1.30
N ILE A 483 -1.92 1.07 -0.29
CA ILE A 483 -2.37 -0.02 0.57
C ILE A 483 -3.48 -0.85 -0.10
N ALA A 484 -4.47 -0.20 -0.69
CA ALA A 484 -5.67 -0.87 -1.19
C ALA A 484 -5.43 -1.63 -2.50
N ALA A 485 -4.59 -1.14 -3.41
CA ALA A 485 -4.44 -1.74 -4.73
C ALA A 485 -4.00 -3.20 -4.70
N PRO A 486 -2.95 -3.61 -3.95
CA PRO A 486 -2.58 -5.02 -3.85
C PRO A 486 -3.67 -5.89 -3.20
N LEU A 487 -4.43 -5.34 -2.24
CA LEU A 487 -5.51 -6.06 -1.56
C LEU A 487 -6.73 -6.25 -2.45
N VAL A 488 -7.08 -5.24 -3.26
CA VAL A 488 -8.13 -5.36 -4.28
C VAL A 488 -7.74 -6.41 -5.31
N GLY A 489 -6.51 -6.39 -5.81
CA GLY A 489 -5.99 -7.41 -6.71
C GLY A 489 -6.10 -8.81 -6.13
N ALA A 490 -5.70 -9.01 -4.87
CA ALA A 490 -5.81 -10.30 -4.18
C ALA A 490 -7.26 -10.81 -4.05
N GLY A 491 -8.19 -9.91 -3.72
CA GLY A 491 -9.61 -10.25 -3.64
C GLY A 491 -10.20 -10.61 -5.01
N LEU A 492 -9.89 -9.82 -6.04
CA LEU A 492 -10.28 -10.10 -7.42
C LEU A 492 -9.71 -11.42 -7.92
N ASP A 493 -8.42 -11.69 -7.66
CA ASP A 493 -7.77 -12.95 -8.04
C ASP A 493 -8.52 -14.16 -7.45
N ARG A 494 -8.93 -14.08 -6.19
CA ARG A 494 -9.67 -15.16 -5.54
C ARG A 494 -11.09 -15.30 -6.07
N ILE A 495 -11.79 -14.18 -6.33
CA ILE A 495 -13.13 -14.20 -6.91
C ILE A 495 -13.08 -14.77 -8.33
N ALA A 496 -12.16 -14.29 -9.17
CA ALA A 496 -11.98 -14.77 -10.52
C ALA A 496 -11.65 -16.27 -10.55
N HIS A 497 -10.74 -16.74 -9.71
CA HIS A 497 -10.44 -18.17 -9.57
C HIS A 497 -11.70 -18.98 -9.24
N ALA A 498 -12.46 -18.58 -8.24
CA ALA A 498 -13.67 -19.31 -7.85
C ALA A 498 -14.76 -19.30 -8.93
N ALA A 499 -14.92 -18.18 -9.64
CA ALA A 499 -15.85 -18.08 -10.74
C ALA A 499 -15.48 -19.02 -11.90
N TYR A 500 -14.19 -19.07 -12.28
CA TYR A 500 -13.72 -19.85 -13.41
C TYR A 500 -13.59 -21.35 -13.12
N THR A 501 -13.27 -21.75 -11.88
CA THR A 501 -13.00 -23.15 -11.56
C THR A 501 -14.13 -23.83 -10.78
N GLU A 502 -14.89 -23.09 -9.98
CA GLU A 502 -15.95 -23.62 -9.12
C GLU A 502 -17.36 -23.16 -9.55
N GLY A 503 -17.46 -22.20 -10.49
CA GLY A 503 -18.74 -21.60 -10.91
C GLY A 503 -19.43 -20.80 -9.81
N LEU A 504 -18.69 -20.35 -8.78
CA LEU A 504 -19.25 -19.61 -7.65
C LEU A 504 -19.42 -18.13 -7.98
N SER A 505 -20.55 -17.56 -7.62
CA SER A 505 -20.73 -16.12 -7.65
C SER A 505 -19.89 -15.42 -6.56
N PRO A 506 -19.54 -14.14 -6.75
CA PRO A 506 -18.78 -13.37 -5.75
C PRO A 506 -19.45 -13.34 -4.36
N LEU A 507 -20.79 -13.22 -4.31
CA LEU A 507 -21.53 -13.19 -3.04
C LEU A 507 -21.57 -14.54 -2.34
N GLU A 508 -21.66 -15.65 -3.08
CA GLU A 508 -21.58 -17.00 -2.49
C GLU A 508 -20.21 -17.25 -1.88
N LEU A 509 -19.14 -16.84 -2.58
CA LEU A 509 -17.78 -16.95 -2.05
C LEU A 509 -17.60 -16.07 -0.80
N ALA A 510 -18.14 -14.85 -0.79
CA ALA A 510 -18.11 -13.97 0.37
C ALA A 510 -18.88 -14.53 1.57
N ALA A 511 -20.06 -15.13 1.33
CA ALA A 511 -20.82 -15.80 2.37
C ALA A 511 -20.05 -16.99 2.95
N ARG A 512 -19.40 -17.81 2.11
CA ARG A 512 -18.52 -18.90 2.54
C ARG A 512 -17.39 -18.36 3.43
N ALA A 513 -16.69 -17.31 2.99
CA ALA A 513 -15.62 -16.68 3.76
C ALA A 513 -16.10 -16.22 5.15
N ARG A 514 -17.26 -15.56 5.22
CA ARG A 514 -17.81 -15.07 6.48
C ARG A 514 -18.13 -16.20 7.45
N ILE A 515 -18.86 -17.23 6.99
CA ILE A 515 -19.21 -18.40 7.81
C ILE A 515 -17.94 -19.07 8.35
N ARG A 516 -16.92 -19.23 7.52
CA ARG A 516 -15.66 -19.89 7.91
C ARG A 516 -14.88 -19.09 8.96
N LEU A 517 -14.80 -17.75 8.81
CA LEU A 517 -14.16 -16.90 9.80
C LEU A 517 -14.90 -16.89 11.13
N ASP A 518 -16.24 -16.86 11.10
CA ASP A 518 -17.06 -16.86 12.32
C ASP A 518 -17.06 -18.20 13.07
N SER A 519 -16.68 -19.30 12.38
CA SER A 519 -16.63 -20.65 12.97
C SER A 519 -15.24 -21.11 13.39
N LEU A 520 -14.22 -20.26 13.34
CA LEU A 520 -12.83 -20.65 13.64
C LEU A 520 -12.58 -21.09 15.09
N ASP A 521 -13.40 -20.65 16.02
CA ASP A 521 -13.33 -20.99 17.45
C ASP A 521 -14.22 -22.20 17.83
N SER A 522 -14.95 -22.77 16.87
CA SER A 522 -15.87 -23.90 17.10
C SER A 522 -15.17 -25.26 16.98
N ALA A 523 -15.78 -26.29 17.56
CA ALA A 523 -15.33 -27.69 17.41
C ALA A 523 -15.36 -28.19 15.95
N ALA A 524 -16.12 -27.52 15.08
CA ALA A 524 -16.21 -27.80 13.65
C ALA A 524 -15.29 -26.86 12.82
N ALA A 525 -14.28 -26.25 13.44
CA ALA A 525 -13.38 -25.33 12.77
C ALA A 525 -12.67 -25.99 11.59
N VAL A 526 -12.71 -25.29 10.47
CA VAL A 526 -12.01 -25.69 9.25
C VAL A 526 -10.55 -25.30 9.34
N ARG A 527 -9.67 -26.14 8.81
CA ARG A 527 -8.23 -25.83 8.77
C ARG A 527 -7.97 -24.50 8.04
N PRO A 528 -6.99 -23.67 8.48
CA PRO A 528 -6.72 -22.38 7.84
C PRO A 528 -6.45 -22.44 6.34
N ILE A 529 -5.99 -23.57 5.81
CA ILE A 529 -5.76 -23.78 4.38
C ILE A 529 -7.03 -24.10 3.58
N GLU A 530 -8.16 -24.33 4.22
CA GLU A 530 -9.43 -24.77 3.61
C GLU A 530 -10.56 -23.73 3.72
N LEU A 531 -10.27 -22.52 4.21
CA LEU A 531 -11.29 -21.48 4.47
C LEU A 531 -12.11 -21.11 3.24
N LEU A 532 -11.55 -21.24 2.05
CA LEU A 532 -12.21 -20.94 0.78
C LEU A 532 -12.31 -22.17 -0.16
N SER A 533 -12.16 -23.38 0.39
CA SER A 533 -12.35 -24.62 -0.37
C SER A 533 -13.75 -25.12 -0.21
#